data_3a95e123a858a1632cc28a4df4abc369
#
_entry.id   3a95e123a858a1632cc28a4df4abc369
#
_cell.length_a   1.000
_cell.length_b   1.000
_cell.length_c   1.000
_cell.angle_alpha   90.00
_cell.angle_beta   90.00
_cell.angle_gamma   90.00
#
_symmetry.space_group_name_H-M   'P 1'
#
loop_
_entity.id
_entity.type
_entity.pdbx_description
1 polymer ?
#
loop_
_entity_poly.entity_id
_entity_poly.type
_entity_poly.pdbx_seq_one_letter_code
_entity_poly.pdbx_strand_id
1 'polypeptide(L)'
;MSLLSLSSLKAYYGESQALFDVNLEINEGEIVALMGRNGTGKSTTVKSIFQMIPTRGELLFSGKNLNNLKSFQISRLGAGLVPEGRRIFGQLSVKENLIAASREGRWNLEEINKLFPKLKERSSQVASSLSGGEQQMLAIARALMTNPRLLILDEATEGLAPIIRQEIWSAIKTLRSDTGLAILIIDKSIKELRQICDRVVILEKGRTVWRGNIDQLSNEITQEFIGV
;
A
#
# COMPACT_ATOMS: atom_id res chain seq x y z
N MET A 1 4.83 -16.55 -9.51
CA MET A 1 5.52 -16.90 -8.24
C MET A 1 5.03 -15.96 -7.17
N SER A 2 4.79 -16.46 -5.96
CA SER A 2 4.31 -15.64 -4.85
C SER A 2 5.39 -14.65 -4.42
N LEU A 3 5.07 -13.36 -4.44
CA LEU A 3 5.94 -12.27 -3.99
C LEU A 3 5.78 -12.03 -2.49
N LEU A 4 4.54 -12.01 -1.99
CA LEU A 4 4.21 -11.91 -0.58
C LEU A 4 3.24 -13.04 -0.21
N SER A 5 3.52 -13.75 0.87
CA SER A 5 2.62 -14.76 1.42
C SER A 5 2.49 -14.60 2.94
N LEU A 6 1.27 -14.52 3.40
CA LEU A 6 0.89 -14.52 4.80
C LEU A 6 0.01 -15.74 5.06
N SER A 7 0.44 -16.63 5.96
CA SER A 7 -0.32 -17.83 6.33
C SER A 7 -0.55 -17.86 7.84
N SER A 8 -1.82 -17.95 8.22
CA SER A 8 -2.28 -17.96 9.62
C SER A 8 -1.65 -16.83 10.46
N LEU A 9 -1.55 -15.63 9.87
CA LEU A 9 -0.95 -14.48 10.52
C LEU A 9 -1.76 -14.06 11.74
N LYS A 10 -1.07 -13.94 12.87
CA LYS A 10 -1.56 -13.38 14.14
C LYS A 10 -0.72 -12.17 14.50
N ALA A 11 -1.33 -11.15 15.10
CA ALA A 11 -0.63 -9.94 15.53
C ALA A 11 -1.16 -9.42 16.85
N TYR A 12 -0.30 -8.73 17.58
CA TYR A 12 -0.57 -8.35 18.97
C TYR A 12 -0.17 -6.90 19.24
N TYR A 13 -0.95 -6.20 20.06
CA TYR A 13 -0.63 -4.94 20.70
C TYR A 13 -0.52 -5.18 22.21
N GLY A 14 0.70 -5.37 22.72
CA GLY A 14 0.91 -5.88 24.07
C GLY A 14 0.26 -7.25 24.24
N GLU A 15 -0.64 -7.38 25.23
CA GLU A 15 -1.38 -8.62 25.47
C GLU A 15 -2.66 -8.76 24.61
N SER A 16 -3.05 -7.71 23.89
CA SER A 16 -4.26 -7.74 23.07
C SER A 16 -3.98 -8.30 21.68
N GLN A 17 -4.64 -9.38 21.31
CA GLN A 17 -4.57 -9.95 19.98
C GLN A 17 -5.48 -9.18 19.02
N ALA A 18 -4.92 -8.66 17.93
CA ALA A 18 -5.65 -7.90 16.91
C ALA A 18 -5.88 -8.68 15.62
N LEU A 19 -4.95 -9.57 15.24
CA LEU A 19 -5.14 -10.50 14.12
C LEU A 19 -5.13 -11.93 14.64
N PHE A 20 -6.08 -12.73 14.16
CA PHE A 20 -6.29 -14.09 14.63
C PHE A 20 -5.93 -15.14 13.57
N ASP A 21 -6.25 -14.88 12.30
CA ASP A 21 -5.96 -15.79 11.18
C ASP A 21 -6.08 -15.02 9.86
N VAL A 22 -5.03 -14.28 9.51
CA VAL A 22 -5.00 -13.57 8.23
C VAL A 22 -4.18 -14.34 7.23
N ASN A 23 -4.80 -14.61 6.08
CA ASN A 23 -4.23 -15.32 4.94
C ASN A 23 -4.31 -14.41 3.71
N LEU A 24 -3.17 -14.05 3.15
CA LEU A 24 -3.03 -13.14 2.01
C LEU A 24 -1.88 -13.62 1.14
N GLU A 25 -2.08 -13.63 -0.16
CA GLU A 25 -1.03 -13.92 -1.14
C GLU A 25 -1.06 -12.87 -2.25
N ILE A 26 0.12 -12.42 -2.67
CA ILE A 26 0.31 -11.49 -3.79
C ILE A 26 1.41 -12.05 -4.70
N ASN A 27 1.11 -12.16 -5.98
CA ASN A 27 2.08 -12.57 -6.99
C ASN A 27 2.83 -11.37 -7.59
N GLU A 28 3.94 -11.63 -8.29
CA GLU A 28 4.61 -10.59 -9.09
C GLU A 28 3.63 -9.95 -10.08
N GLY A 29 3.61 -8.64 -10.14
CA GLY A 29 2.75 -7.87 -11.05
C GLY A 29 1.27 -7.87 -10.71
N GLU A 30 0.85 -8.53 -9.63
CA GLU A 30 -0.55 -8.61 -9.20
C GLU A 30 -0.96 -7.40 -8.37
N ILE A 31 -2.17 -6.90 -8.59
CA ILE A 31 -2.79 -5.89 -7.71
C ILE A 31 -3.87 -6.55 -6.88
N VAL A 32 -3.67 -6.55 -5.57
CA VAL A 32 -4.61 -7.12 -4.60
C VAL A 32 -5.22 -6.02 -3.74
N ALA A 33 -6.55 -6.00 -3.61
CA ALA A 33 -7.24 -5.15 -2.65
C ALA A 33 -7.39 -5.87 -1.31
N LEU A 34 -7.05 -5.21 -0.22
CA LEU A 34 -7.35 -5.66 1.14
C LEU A 34 -8.50 -4.81 1.68
N MET A 35 -9.65 -5.41 1.85
CA MET A 35 -10.90 -4.75 2.20
C MET A 35 -11.46 -5.20 3.55
N GLY A 36 -12.50 -4.52 4.01
CA GLY A 36 -13.18 -4.79 5.28
C GLY A 36 -13.55 -3.49 5.99
N ARG A 37 -14.46 -3.57 6.95
CA ARG A 37 -14.91 -2.42 7.76
C ARG A 37 -13.75 -1.81 8.56
N ASN A 38 -13.97 -0.64 9.14
CA ASN A 38 -12.97 -0.03 10.03
C ASN A 38 -12.76 -0.94 11.25
N GLY A 39 -11.49 -1.05 11.71
CA GLY A 39 -11.12 -1.89 12.84
C GLY A 39 -11.02 -3.40 12.55
N THR A 40 -11.17 -3.85 11.30
CA THR A 40 -11.08 -5.29 10.95
C THR A 40 -9.66 -5.85 10.90
N GLY A 41 -8.63 -4.98 11.00
CA GLY A 41 -7.24 -5.44 11.04
C GLY A 41 -6.41 -5.09 9.79
N LYS A 42 -6.92 -4.31 8.83
CA LYS A 42 -6.21 -3.96 7.58
C LYS A 42 -4.85 -3.30 7.83
N SER A 43 -4.83 -2.15 8.51
CA SER A 43 -3.56 -1.45 8.83
C SER A 43 -2.70 -2.23 9.83
N THR A 44 -3.31 -3.09 10.67
CA THR A 44 -2.57 -4.04 11.51
C THR A 44 -1.84 -5.08 10.66
N THR A 45 -2.46 -5.57 9.59
CA THR A 45 -1.83 -6.47 8.61
C THR A 45 -0.62 -5.80 7.95
N VAL A 46 -0.76 -4.52 7.52
CA VAL A 46 0.37 -3.74 6.99
C VAL A 46 1.51 -3.62 8.00
N LYS A 47 1.21 -3.24 9.25
CA LYS A 47 2.22 -3.15 10.31
C LYS A 47 2.90 -4.49 10.56
N SER A 48 2.16 -5.60 10.44
CA SER A 48 2.69 -6.96 10.59
C SER A 48 3.66 -7.32 9.47
N ILE A 49 3.35 -6.99 8.20
CA ILE A 49 4.25 -7.20 7.07
C ILE A 49 5.60 -6.52 7.31
N PHE A 50 5.59 -5.30 7.86
CA PHE A 50 6.82 -4.56 8.17
C PHE A 50 7.41 -4.87 9.57
N GLN A 51 6.91 -5.88 10.27
CA GLN A 51 7.37 -6.27 11.61
C GLN A 51 7.43 -5.08 12.60
N MET A 52 6.44 -4.18 12.50
CA MET A 52 6.31 -3.02 13.40
C MET A 52 5.60 -3.37 14.71
N ILE A 53 5.00 -4.55 14.77
CA ILE A 53 4.30 -5.12 15.93
C ILE A 53 4.63 -6.61 16.04
N PRO A 54 4.50 -7.23 17.22
CA PRO A 54 4.71 -8.66 17.40
C PRO A 54 3.74 -9.49 16.54
N THR A 55 4.29 -10.49 15.86
CA THR A 55 3.52 -11.38 14.97
C THR A 55 3.83 -12.85 15.24
N ARG A 56 2.89 -13.72 14.84
CA ARG A 56 3.06 -15.17 14.73
C ARG A 56 2.43 -15.64 13.43
N GLY A 57 2.86 -16.80 12.95
CA GLY A 57 2.45 -17.33 11.65
C GLY A 57 3.59 -17.21 10.64
N GLU A 58 3.31 -17.58 9.41
CA GLU A 58 4.30 -17.53 8.35
C GLU A 58 4.14 -16.25 7.53
N LEU A 59 5.23 -15.50 7.40
CA LEU A 59 5.31 -14.28 6.57
C LEU A 59 6.52 -14.42 5.65
N LEU A 60 6.26 -14.59 4.36
CA LEU A 60 7.29 -14.75 3.34
C LEU A 60 7.25 -13.61 2.33
N PHE A 61 8.41 -13.04 2.00
CA PHE A 61 8.58 -12.12 0.89
C PHE A 61 9.64 -12.66 -0.07
N SER A 62 9.24 -12.98 -1.30
CA SER A 62 10.10 -13.67 -2.27
C SER A 62 10.74 -14.95 -1.70
N GLY A 63 9.96 -15.72 -0.97
CA GLY A 63 10.43 -16.94 -0.29
C GLY A 63 11.28 -16.72 0.96
N LYS A 64 11.61 -15.46 1.29
CA LYS A 64 12.38 -15.13 2.50
C LYS A 64 11.45 -14.88 3.68
N ASN A 65 11.69 -15.53 4.81
CA ASN A 65 10.94 -15.32 6.03
C ASN A 65 11.20 -13.92 6.59
N LEU A 66 10.12 -13.17 6.86
CA LEU A 66 10.15 -11.81 7.40
C LEU A 66 10.24 -11.78 8.93
N ASN A 67 9.91 -12.89 9.60
CA ASN A 67 9.94 -12.94 11.05
C ASN A 67 11.36 -12.58 11.55
N ASN A 68 11.43 -11.72 12.55
CA ASN A 68 12.69 -11.20 13.14
C ASN A 68 13.49 -10.24 12.25
N LEU A 69 13.00 -9.84 11.08
CA LEU A 69 13.62 -8.75 10.32
C LEU A 69 13.15 -7.40 10.85
N LYS A 70 14.01 -6.39 10.77
CA LYS A 70 13.62 -5.00 11.05
C LYS A 70 12.93 -4.40 9.83
N SER A 71 12.03 -3.42 10.03
CA SER A 71 11.25 -2.77 8.95
C SER A 71 12.12 -2.27 7.79
N PHE A 72 13.31 -1.69 8.10
CA PHE A 72 14.24 -1.21 7.06
C PHE A 72 14.85 -2.36 6.23
N GLN A 73 15.02 -3.56 6.81
CA GLN A 73 15.51 -4.74 6.09
C GLN A 73 14.44 -5.24 5.13
N ILE A 74 13.16 -5.26 5.57
CA ILE A 74 12.01 -5.62 4.73
C ILE A 74 11.87 -4.63 3.57
N SER A 75 12.01 -3.33 3.85
CA SER A 75 12.03 -2.32 2.79
C SER A 75 13.18 -2.52 1.79
N ARG A 76 14.36 -2.98 2.26
CA ARG A 76 15.50 -3.31 1.38
C ARG A 76 15.28 -4.58 0.54
N LEU A 77 14.38 -5.46 0.94
CA LEU A 77 13.96 -6.60 0.12
C LEU A 77 13.05 -6.19 -1.05
N GLY A 78 12.56 -4.95 -1.05
CA GLY A 78 11.71 -4.40 -2.10
C GLY A 78 10.25 -4.16 -1.68
N ALA A 79 9.93 -4.10 -0.38
CA ALA A 79 8.61 -3.69 0.08
C ALA A 79 8.59 -2.16 0.31
N GLY A 80 7.79 -1.43 -0.48
CA GLY A 80 7.52 -0.01 -0.32
C GLY A 80 6.21 0.23 0.40
N LEU A 81 6.13 1.23 1.27
CA LEU A 81 4.94 1.56 2.04
C LEU A 81 4.56 3.03 1.90
N VAL A 82 3.29 3.28 1.58
CA VAL A 82 2.62 4.55 1.77
C VAL A 82 1.63 4.36 2.91
N PRO A 83 1.98 4.76 4.14
CA PRO A 83 1.11 4.58 5.29
C PRO A 83 0.00 5.62 5.30
N GLU A 84 -1.06 5.34 6.06
CA GLU A 84 -2.09 6.33 6.42
C GLU A 84 -1.46 7.61 7.00
N GLY A 85 -2.05 8.77 6.68
CA GLY A 85 -1.61 10.07 7.18
C GLY A 85 -0.39 10.65 6.46
N ARG A 86 -0.11 10.21 5.23
CA ARG A 86 0.89 10.77 4.28
C ARG A 86 2.35 10.62 4.73
N ARG A 87 2.68 10.93 5.99
CA ARG A 87 4.01 10.75 6.64
C ARG A 87 5.19 11.30 5.82
N ILE A 88 5.03 12.49 5.22
CA ILE A 88 6.12 13.21 4.53
C ILE A 88 7.08 13.87 5.52
N PHE A 89 8.28 14.20 5.08
CA PHE A 89 9.23 15.03 5.83
C PHE A 89 8.88 16.51 5.62
N GLY A 90 8.00 17.04 6.47
CA GLY A 90 7.40 18.35 6.28
C GLY A 90 8.38 19.51 6.19
N GLN A 91 9.55 19.42 6.84
CA GLN A 91 10.60 20.46 6.84
C GLN A 91 11.51 20.41 5.58
N LEU A 92 11.50 19.30 4.86
CA LEU A 92 12.27 19.15 3.64
C LEU A 92 11.47 19.65 2.44
N SER A 93 12.15 20.10 1.40
CA SER A 93 11.55 20.37 0.09
C SER A 93 10.99 19.09 -0.54
N VAL A 94 10.18 19.25 -1.57
CA VAL A 94 9.67 18.12 -2.38
C VAL A 94 10.85 17.29 -2.92
N LYS A 95 11.84 17.94 -3.52
CA LYS A 95 13.04 17.29 -4.08
C LYS A 95 13.82 16.53 -3.02
N GLU A 96 14.04 17.13 -1.85
CA GLU A 96 14.77 16.49 -0.75
C GLU A 96 14.01 15.28 -0.20
N ASN A 97 12.66 15.35 -0.07
CA ASN A 97 11.85 14.19 0.29
C ASN A 97 12.06 13.01 -0.66
N LEU A 98 12.13 13.26 -1.97
CA LEU A 98 12.34 12.22 -2.98
C LEU A 98 13.75 11.65 -2.92
N ILE A 99 14.77 12.52 -2.83
CA ILE A 99 16.19 12.09 -2.77
C ILE A 99 16.47 11.30 -1.49
N ALA A 100 15.92 11.70 -0.35
CA ALA A 100 16.13 11.02 0.93
C ALA A 100 15.70 9.54 0.92
N ALA A 101 14.76 9.17 0.05
CA ALA A 101 14.29 7.79 -0.11
C ALA A 101 14.89 7.06 -1.32
N SER A 102 15.67 7.76 -2.14
CA SER A 102 16.12 7.25 -3.44
C SER A 102 17.03 6.03 -3.29
N ARG A 103 16.78 5.05 -4.14
CA ARG A 103 17.65 3.90 -4.40
C ARG A 103 17.86 3.76 -5.89
N GLU A 104 18.94 3.10 -6.29
CA GLU A 104 19.19 2.78 -7.68
C GLU A 104 18.08 1.90 -8.28
N GLY A 105 17.64 2.22 -9.51
CA GLY A 105 16.65 1.48 -10.25
C GLY A 105 15.85 2.35 -11.21
N ARG A 106 14.72 1.82 -11.68
CA ARG A 106 13.83 2.47 -12.65
C ARG A 106 13.31 3.82 -12.15
N TRP A 107 12.84 3.85 -10.89
CA TRP A 107 12.24 5.04 -10.32
C TRP A 107 13.32 6.03 -9.89
N ASN A 108 13.44 7.10 -10.63
CA ASN A 108 14.31 8.24 -10.40
C ASN A 108 13.49 9.54 -10.49
N LEU A 109 14.13 10.69 -10.28
CA LEU A 109 13.44 11.99 -10.31
C LEU A 109 12.75 12.26 -11.65
N GLU A 110 13.31 11.80 -12.77
CA GLU A 110 12.73 12.01 -14.09
C GLU A 110 11.41 11.24 -14.23
N GLU A 111 11.40 9.95 -13.89
CA GLU A 111 10.20 9.11 -13.96
C GLU A 111 9.11 9.56 -12.98
N ILE A 112 9.49 9.99 -11.78
CA ILE A 112 8.56 10.60 -10.82
C ILE A 112 7.95 11.90 -11.37
N ASN A 113 8.76 12.73 -12.01
CA ASN A 113 8.30 13.98 -12.61
C ASN A 113 7.34 13.76 -13.81
N LYS A 114 7.49 12.65 -14.53
CA LYS A 114 6.54 12.24 -15.57
C LYS A 114 5.23 11.77 -14.96
N LEU A 115 5.29 10.97 -13.89
CA LEU A 115 4.10 10.43 -13.22
C LEU A 115 3.32 11.51 -12.44
N PHE A 116 4.03 12.45 -11.81
CA PHE A 116 3.46 13.53 -11.01
C PHE A 116 4.03 14.90 -11.41
N PRO A 117 3.60 15.49 -12.54
CA PRO A 117 4.16 16.77 -13.05
C PRO A 117 4.06 17.92 -12.03
N LYS A 118 3.00 17.94 -11.20
CA LYS A 118 2.82 18.95 -10.14
C LYS A 118 3.94 18.93 -9.10
N LEU A 119 4.53 17.77 -8.82
CA LEU A 119 5.67 17.69 -7.89
C LEU A 119 6.95 18.30 -8.49
N LYS A 120 7.12 18.19 -9.82
CA LYS A 120 8.21 18.86 -10.53
C LYS A 120 8.13 20.38 -10.40
N GLU A 121 6.95 20.95 -10.65
CA GLU A 121 6.70 22.39 -10.56
C GLU A 121 6.99 22.95 -9.16
N ARG A 122 6.78 22.12 -8.14
CA ARG A 122 6.92 22.45 -6.71
C ARG A 122 8.19 21.92 -6.08
N SER A 123 9.18 21.48 -6.88
CA SER A 123 10.33 20.70 -6.41
C SER A 123 11.15 21.39 -5.30
N SER A 124 11.24 22.73 -5.31
CA SER A 124 11.92 23.53 -4.30
C SER A 124 11.05 23.96 -3.11
N GLN A 125 9.72 23.73 -3.17
CA GLN A 125 8.82 24.12 -2.08
C GLN A 125 8.98 23.18 -0.88
N VAL A 126 8.83 23.73 0.32
CA VAL A 126 8.80 22.95 1.57
C VAL A 126 7.54 22.09 1.59
N ALA A 127 7.69 20.80 1.89
CA ALA A 127 6.62 19.82 1.74
C ALA A 127 5.40 20.09 2.65
N SER A 128 5.58 20.74 3.80
CA SER A 128 4.47 21.15 4.67
C SER A 128 3.55 22.22 4.06
N SER A 129 4.03 22.98 3.05
CA SER A 129 3.22 24.00 2.35
C SER A 129 2.35 23.45 1.23
N LEU A 130 2.53 22.18 0.87
CA LEU A 130 1.73 21.52 -0.15
C LEU A 130 0.29 21.29 0.30
N SER A 131 -0.64 21.27 -0.64
CA SER A 131 -2.00 20.78 -0.39
C SER A 131 -1.99 19.32 0.06
N GLY A 132 -3.06 18.89 0.74
CA GLY A 132 -3.16 17.51 1.20
C GLY A 132 -3.03 16.46 0.10
N GLY A 133 -3.53 16.76 -1.10
CA GLY A 133 -3.39 15.87 -2.26
C GLY A 133 -1.96 15.81 -2.80
N GLU A 134 -1.29 16.96 -2.88
CA GLU A 134 0.13 17.02 -3.30
C GLU A 134 1.05 16.32 -2.29
N GLN A 135 0.75 16.43 -1.00
CA GLN A 135 1.46 15.67 0.04
C GLN A 135 1.26 14.16 -0.13
N GLN A 136 0.07 13.73 -0.53
CA GLN A 136 -0.21 12.32 -0.80
C GLN A 136 0.53 11.82 -2.05
N MET A 137 0.54 12.61 -3.13
CA MET A 137 1.37 12.31 -4.32
C MET A 137 2.85 12.22 -3.95
N LEU A 138 3.34 13.14 -3.12
CA LEU A 138 4.73 13.10 -2.63
C LEU A 138 5.01 11.84 -1.81
N ALA A 139 4.09 11.39 -0.96
CA ALA A 139 4.24 10.16 -0.19
C ALA A 139 4.33 8.92 -1.10
N ILE A 140 3.47 8.84 -2.14
CA ILE A 140 3.51 7.78 -3.14
C ILE A 140 4.83 7.84 -3.93
N ALA A 141 5.19 9.01 -4.44
CA ALA A 141 6.43 9.23 -5.19
C ALA A 141 7.66 8.82 -4.38
N ARG A 142 7.71 9.20 -3.10
CA ARG A 142 8.80 8.82 -2.20
C ARG A 142 8.88 7.30 -1.99
N ALA A 143 7.75 6.61 -1.89
CA ALA A 143 7.74 5.16 -1.80
C ALA A 143 8.26 4.52 -3.09
N LEU A 144 7.89 5.04 -4.27
CA LEU A 144 8.40 4.59 -5.57
C LEU A 144 9.91 4.81 -5.70
N MET A 145 10.45 5.93 -5.19
CA MET A 145 11.90 6.20 -5.20
C MET A 145 12.73 5.15 -4.44
N THR A 146 12.12 4.32 -3.61
CA THR A 146 12.80 3.15 -3.01
C THR A 146 12.97 1.98 -3.99
N ASN A 147 12.46 2.10 -5.21
CA ASN A 147 12.45 1.07 -6.26
C ASN A 147 11.85 -0.27 -5.76
N PRO A 148 10.58 -0.25 -5.29
CA PRO A 148 9.97 -1.42 -4.68
C PRO A 148 9.57 -2.47 -5.73
N ARG A 149 9.51 -3.75 -5.31
CA ARG A 149 8.85 -4.84 -6.03
C ARG A 149 7.38 -4.96 -5.64
N LEU A 150 7.04 -4.61 -4.40
CA LEU A 150 5.67 -4.51 -3.88
C LEU A 150 5.46 -3.11 -3.30
N LEU A 151 4.46 -2.39 -3.80
CA LEU A 151 4.00 -1.13 -3.22
C LEU A 151 2.74 -1.37 -2.38
N ILE A 152 2.76 -0.98 -1.11
CA ILE A 152 1.61 -1.06 -0.21
C ILE A 152 1.04 0.35 -0.01
N LEU A 153 -0.23 0.53 -0.34
CA LEU A 153 -0.98 1.78 -0.23
C LEU A 153 -2.05 1.63 0.85
N ASP A 154 -1.82 2.21 2.02
CA ASP A 154 -2.75 2.15 3.16
C ASP A 154 -3.62 3.41 3.18
N GLU A 155 -4.88 3.28 2.71
CA GLU A 155 -5.90 4.34 2.61
C GLU A 155 -5.39 5.60 1.87
N ALA A 156 -4.67 5.40 0.76
CA ALA A 156 -3.95 6.45 0.06
C ALA A 156 -4.86 7.50 -0.62
N THR A 157 -6.17 7.27 -0.73
CA THR A 157 -7.10 8.21 -1.36
C THR A 157 -8.12 8.79 -0.38
N GLU A 158 -8.12 8.37 0.89
CA GLU A 158 -9.10 8.81 1.88
C GLU A 158 -8.95 10.31 2.21
N GLY A 159 -10.09 11.00 2.34
CA GLY A 159 -10.12 12.44 2.67
C GLY A 159 -9.61 13.38 1.60
N LEU A 160 -9.39 12.92 0.37
CA LEU A 160 -8.95 13.75 -0.74
C LEU A 160 -10.12 14.25 -1.60
N ALA A 161 -9.95 15.44 -2.18
CA ALA A 161 -10.88 15.99 -3.16
C ALA A 161 -11.02 15.04 -4.38
N PRO A 162 -12.22 14.95 -5.01
CA PRO A 162 -12.47 13.98 -6.09
C PRO A 162 -11.47 14.05 -7.23
N ILE A 163 -11.04 15.25 -7.64
CA ILE A 163 -10.08 15.44 -8.73
C ILE A 163 -8.69 14.86 -8.38
N ILE A 164 -8.25 15.07 -7.16
CA ILE A 164 -6.96 14.55 -6.69
C ILE A 164 -7.01 13.03 -6.57
N ARG A 165 -8.14 12.49 -6.09
CA ARG A 165 -8.37 11.05 -6.05
C ARG A 165 -8.25 10.44 -7.45
N GLN A 166 -8.86 11.05 -8.47
CA GLN A 166 -8.75 10.59 -9.85
C GLN A 166 -7.31 10.62 -10.37
N GLU A 167 -6.53 11.67 -10.05
CA GLU A 167 -5.12 11.76 -10.43
C GLU A 167 -4.30 10.60 -9.81
N ILE A 168 -4.51 10.28 -8.54
CA ILE A 168 -3.83 9.16 -7.87
C ILE A 168 -4.24 7.82 -8.49
N TRP A 169 -5.54 7.60 -8.74
CA TRP A 169 -5.99 6.38 -9.39
C TRP A 169 -5.44 6.23 -10.81
N SER A 170 -5.33 7.33 -11.56
CA SER A 170 -4.68 7.34 -12.87
C SER A 170 -3.21 6.96 -12.78
N ALA A 171 -2.48 7.52 -11.80
CA ALA A 171 -1.09 7.14 -11.55
C ALA A 171 -0.95 5.64 -11.21
N ILE A 172 -1.84 5.08 -10.37
CA ILE A 172 -1.82 3.65 -10.04
C ILE A 172 -2.09 2.79 -11.28
N LYS A 173 -3.01 3.21 -12.18
CA LYS A 173 -3.23 2.52 -13.47
C LYS A 173 -1.97 2.51 -14.33
N THR A 174 -1.30 3.66 -14.44
CA THR A 174 -0.02 3.77 -15.17
C THR A 174 1.06 2.87 -14.55
N LEU A 175 1.15 2.80 -13.23
CA LEU A 175 2.07 1.88 -12.54
C LEU A 175 1.81 0.42 -12.94
N ARG A 176 0.53 0.01 -13.02
CA ARG A 176 0.16 -1.33 -13.45
C ARG A 176 0.60 -1.60 -14.89
N SER A 177 0.18 -0.74 -15.84
CA SER A 177 0.37 -0.97 -17.27
C SER A 177 1.85 -0.94 -17.69
N ASP A 178 2.60 0.01 -17.13
CA ASP A 178 3.93 0.34 -17.66
C ASP A 178 5.06 -0.40 -16.93
N THR A 179 4.79 -0.92 -15.71
CA THR A 179 5.86 -1.45 -14.88
C THR A 179 5.65 -2.88 -14.40
N GLY A 180 4.43 -3.38 -14.38
CA GLY A 180 4.11 -4.66 -13.76
C GLY A 180 4.42 -4.69 -12.25
N LEU A 181 4.40 -3.53 -11.57
CA LEU A 181 4.63 -3.42 -10.13
C LEU A 181 3.50 -4.14 -9.37
N ALA A 182 3.85 -5.03 -8.46
CA ALA A 182 2.87 -5.62 -7.57
C ALA A 182 2.38 -4.58 -6.55
N ILE A 183 1.07 -4.52 -6.29
CA ILE A 183 0.50 -3.50 -5.40
C ILE A 183 -0.51 -4.15 -4.44
N LEU A 184 -0.39 -3.84 -3.15
CA LEU A 184 -1.43 -4.09 -2.15
C LEU A 184 -2.15 -2.76 -1.87
N ILE A 185 -3.45 -2.70 -2.11
CA ILE A 185 -4.25 -1.49 -1.93
C ILE A 185 -5.26 -1.70 -0.81
N ILE A 186 -5.24 -0.83 0.19
CA ILE A 186 -6.30 -0.71 1.18
C ILE A 186 -7.11 0.54 0.83
N ASP A 187 -8.32 0.37 0.32
CA ASP A 187 -9.23 1.46 -0.01
C ASP A 187 -10.69 0.96 0.03
N LYS A 188 -11.64 1.89 0.13
CA LYS A 188 -13.08 1.61 0.18
C LYS A 188 -13.77 1.81 -1.17
N SER A 189 -13.07 2.35 -2.15
CA SER A 189 -13.60 2.77 -3.46
C SER A 189 -13.75 1.56 -4.40
N ILE A 190 -14.77 0.74 -4.18
CA ILE A 190 -15.02 -0.49 -4.97
C ILE A 190 -15.01 -0.23 -6.47
N LYS A 191 -15.60 0.90 -6.91
CA LYS A 191 -15.66 1.27 -8.33
C LYS A 191 -14.28 1.40 -8.96
N GLU A 192 -13.35 2.04 -8.29
CA GLU A 192 -11.98 2.23 -8.73
C GLU A 192 -11.18 0.93 -8.62
N LEU A 193 -11.34 0.19 -7.53
CA LEU A 193 -10.68 -1.10 -7.32
C LEU A 193 -11.05 -2.11 -8.41
N ARG A 194 -12.33 -2.18 -8.82
CA ARG A 194 -12.78 -3.05 -9.94
C ARG A 194 -12.07 -2.76 -11.27
N GLN A 195 -11.52 -1.57 -11.47
CA GLN A 195 -10.83 -1.21 -12.71
C GLN A 195 -9.36 -1.62 -12.75
N ILE A 196 -8.77 -1.93 -11.58
CA ILE A 196 -7.32 -2.13 -11.50
C ILE A 196 -6.90 -3.38 -10.72
N CYS A 197 -7.70 -3.87 -9.77
CA CYS A 197 -7.33 -5.02 -8.97
C CYS A 197 -7.62 -6.33 -9.71
N ASP A 198 -6.76 -7.32 -9.49
CA ASP A 198 -6.95 -8.67 -9.97
C ASP A 198 -7.73 -9.50 -8.94
N ARG A 199 -7.39 -9.33 -7.66
CA ARG A 199 -7.98 -10.08 -6.55
C ARG A 199 -8.33 -9.18 -5.37
N VAL A 200 -9.22 -9.71 -4.53
CA VAL A 200 -9.65 -9.07 -3.28
C VAL A 200 -9.50 -10.07 -2.14
N VAL A 201 -9.06 -9.57 -1.00
CA VAL A 201 -9.08 -10.26 0.29
C VAL A 201 -9.88 -9.41 1.26
N ILE A 202 -10.86 -10.01 1.94
CA ILE A 202 -11.71 -9.30 2.91
C ILE A 202 -11.39 -9.79 4.31
N LEU A 203 -11.19 -8.81 5.21
CA LEU A 203 -11.00 -9.06 6.63
C LEU A 203 -12.24 -8.72 7.45
N GLU A 204 -12.56 -9.57 8.38
CA GLU A 204 -13.49 -9.32 9.45
C GLU A 204 -12.91 -9.79 10.80
N LYS A 205 -12.95 -8.92 11.80
CA LYS A 205 -12.50 -9.24 13.18
C LYS A 205 -11.12 -9.93 13.22
N GLY A 206 -10.16 -9.42 12.41
CA GLY A 206 -8.79 -9.94 12.36
C GLY A 206 -8.63 -11.30 11.70
N ARG A 207 -9.58 -11.71 10.85
CA ARG A 207 -9.54 -12.96 10.08
C ARG A 207 -9.82 -12.69 8.61
N THR A 208 -9.22 -13.49 7.72
CA THR A 208 -9.64 -13.54 6.32
C THR A 208 -10.94 -14.32 6.21
N VAL A 209 -12.00 -13.63 5.77
CA VAL A 209 -13.34 -14.22 5.62
C VAL A 209 -13.70 -14.52 4.18
N TRP A 210 -13.10 -13.78 3.24
CA TRP A 210 -13.29 -13.99 1.81
C TRP A 210 -12.05 -13.67 1.01
N ARG A 211 -11.82 -14.39 -0.06
CA ARG A 211 -10.79 -14.12 -1.07
C ARG A 211 -11.21 -14.64 -2.44
N GLY A 212 -10.98 -13.88 -3.47
CA GLY A 212 -11.33 -14.26 -4.84
C GLY A 212 -10.90 -13.22 -5.86
N ASN A 213 -11.18 -13.47 -7.13
CA ASN A 213 -10.97 -12.49 -8.19
C ASN A 213 -11.93 -11.30 -8.01
N ILE A 214 -11.51 -10.12 -8.42
CA ILE A 214 -12.32 -8.90 -8.27
C ILE A 214 -13.71 -9.03 -8.94
N ASP A 215 -13.81 -9.76 -10.05
CA ASP A 215 -15.07 -9.99 -10.77
C ASP A 215 -16.05 -10.89 -10.01
N GLN A 216 -15.56 -11.67 -9.05
CA GLN A 216 -16.37 -12.53 -8.17
C GLN A 216 -16.93 -11.77 -6.95
N LEU A 217 -16.52 -10.51 -6.76
CA LEU A 217 -16.98 -9.68 -5.66
C LEU A 217 -18.43 -9.23 -5.93
N SER A 218 -19.41 -10.01 -5.43
CA SER A 218 -20.83 -9.70 -5.60
C SER A 218 -21.30 -8.58 -4.66
N ASN A 219 -22.49 -8.03 -4.94
CA ASN A 219 -23.10 -7.04 -4.06
C ASN A 219 -23.43 -7.62 -2.69
N GLU A 220 -23.83 -8.90 -2.61
CA GLU A 220 -24.11 -9.57 -1.35
C GLU A 220 -22.86 -9.63 -0.47
N ILE A 221 -21.71 -10.04 -1.03
CA ILE A 221 -20.41 -10.07 -0.32
C ILE A 221 -20.03 -8.67 0.16
N THR A 222 -20.23 -7.65 -0.68
CA THR A 222 -19.89 -6.26 -0.29
C THR A 222 -20.80 -5.73 0.81
N GLN A 223 -22.09 -6.00 0.76
CA GLN A 223 -23.02 -5.62 1.82
C GLN A 223 -22.73 -6.35 3.14
N GLU A 224 -22.47 -7.65 3.07
CA GLU A 224 -22.21 -8.48 4.25
C GLU A 224 -20.93 -8.04 4.99
N PHE A 225 -19.80 -7.93 4.28
CA PHE A 225 -18.51 -7.77 4.91
C PHE A 225 -17.95 -6.34 4.89
N ILE A 226 -18.40 -5.49 3.97
CA ILE A 226 -17.87 -4.13 3.81
C ILE A 226 -18.89 -3.08 4.26
N GLY A 227 -20.18 -3.34 4.03
CA GLY A 227 -21.28 -2.48 4.46
C GLY A 227 -21.50 -1.26 3.54
N VAL A 228 -21.29 -1.46 2.23
CA VAL A 228 -21.51 -0.47 1.16
C VAL A 228 -22.31 -1.09 0.04
#